data_f8d6ac41e4a44cb452b686af49d49933
#
_entry.id   f8d6ac41e4a44cb452b686af49d49933
#
_cell.length_a   1.000
_cell.length_b   1.000
_cell.length_c   1.000
_cell.angle_alpha   90.00
_cell.angle_beta   90.00
_cell.angle_gamma   90.00
#
_symmetry.space_group_name_H-M   'P 1'
#
loop_
_entity.id
_entity.type
_entity.pdbx_description
1 polymer ?
#
loop_
_entity_poly.entity_id
_entity_poly.type
_entity_poly.pdbx_seq_one_letter_code
_entity_poly.pdbx_strand_id
1 'polypeptide(L)'
;GKLGEYWSIKIDDGKYFSYPPVAGYQDLREAIAAKYQSQNKVPYKAENIIVSNGAKQSIANTMLALLNKGDEVIVFSPFWVSYDALVRLAEATPVIVKGTLEHDFKVTAQQVEAAITSKTRAIIFSSPCNPTGSVFSRTELEAIARVVLKHENLLVIADEIYEHINFTGDQVSIASLPGMFDRTITVNGFAKGFAMTGW
;
A
#
# COMPACT_ATOMS: atom_id res chain seq x y z
N GLY A 1 18.31 15.04 16.47
CA GLY A 1 17.00 15.24 17.09
C GLY A 1 16.63 14.06 17.97
N LYS A 2 15.55 14.12 18.72
CA LYS A 2 15.13 13.10 19.70
C LYS A 2 15.10 11.65 19.17
N LEU A 3 14.78 11.44 17.90
CA LEU A 3 14.80 10.10 17.27
C LEU A 3 16.23 9.55 17.14
N GLY A 4 17.20 10.40 16.76
CA GLY A 4 18.60 9.98 16.65
C GLY A 4 19.19 9.59 18.00
N GLU A 5 18.87 10.34 19.06
CA GLU A 5 19.28 10.03 20.44
C GLU A 5 18.66 8.70 20.91
N TYR A 6 17.38 8.46 20.64
CA TYR A 6 16.71 7.22 20.99
C TYR A 6 17.37 6.00 20.33
N TRP A 7 17.71 6.07 19.05
CA TRP A 7 18.37 4.98 18.33
C TRP A 7 19.82 4.76 18.81
N SER A 8 20.57 5.82 19.10
CA SER A 8 21.91 5.68 19.69
C SER A 8 21.88 4.91 21.00
N ILE A 9 20.98 5.26 21.92
CA ILE A 9 20.81 4.55 23.20
C ILE A 9 20.48 3.06 22.95
N LYS A 10 19.62 2.77 22.00
CA LYS A 10 19.23 1.38 21.69
C LYS A 10 20.35 0.55 21.08
N ILE A 11 21.23 1.16 20.27
CA ILE A 11 22.42 0.51 19.72
C ILE A 11 23.42 0.23 20.85
N ASP A 12 23.66 1.20 21.74
CA ASP A 12 24.59 1.08 22.85
C ASP A 12 24.18 0.01 23.85
N ASP A 13 22.86 -0.25 24.02
CA ASP A 13 22.34 -1.34 24.85
C ASP A 13 22.64 -2.75 24.29
N GLY A 14 23.16 -2.87 23.08
CA GLY A 14 23.45 -4.14 22.42
C GLY A 14 22.22 -4.98 22.05
N LYS A 15 21.02 -4.45 22.28
CA LYS A 15 19.75 -5.17 22.13
C LYS A 15 19.43 -5.57 20.68
N TYR A 16 20.00 -4.85 19.70
CA TYR A 16 19.66 -5.00 18.29
C TYR A 16 20.79 -5.61 17.44
N PHE A 17 21.76 -6.30 18.07
CA PHE A 17 22.88 -6.96 17.36
C PHE A 17 22.54 -8.35 16.81
N SER A 18 21.46 -8.95 17.30
CA SER A 18 20.97 -10.24 16.78
C SER A 18 19.95 -10.03 15.64
N TYR A 19 19.68 -11.10 14.90
CA TYR A 19 18.62 -11.08 13.89
C TYR A 19 17.29 -10.62 14.49
N PRO A 20 16.59 -9.66 13.85
CA PRO A 20 15.26 -9.28 14.30
C PRO A 20 14.24 -10.39 13.98
N PRO A 21 13.08 -10.40 14.64
CA PRO A 21 11.96 -11.22 14.22
C PRO A 21 11.59 -10.96 12.76
N VAL A 22 11.24 -11.99 12.00
CA VAL A 22 10.95 -11.91 10.55
C VAL A 22 9.91 -10.84 10.22
N ALA A 23 8.87 -10.71 11.03
CA ALA A 23 7.82 -9.69 10.84
C ALA A 23 8.19 -8.30 11.39
N GLY A 24 9.35 -8.14 12.02
CA GLY A 24 9.76 -6.92 12.71
C GLY A 24 9.51 -6.97 14.22
N TYR A 25 10.10 -6.02 14.94
CA TYR A 25 9.98 -5.94 16.40
C TYR A 25 8.53 -5.72 16.83
N GLN A 26 8.12 -6.37 17.91
CA GLN A 26 6.74 -6.39 18.38
C GLN A 26 6.24 -4.98 18.76
N ASP A 27 7.05 -4.23 19.49
CA ASP A 27 6.74 -2.86 19.92
C ASP A 27 6.52 -1.90 18.71
N LEU A 28 7.32 -2.05 17.66
CA LEU A 28 7.14 -1.27 16.42
C LEU A 28 5.83 -1.68 15.70
N ARG A 29 5.55 -2.97 15.61
CA ARG A 29 4.32 -3.47 14.98
C ARG A 29 3.06 -3.01 15.74
N GLU A 30 3.10 -3.00 17.07
CA GLU A 30 2.05 -2.47 17.94
C GLU A 30 1.85 -0.97 17.72
N ALA A 31 2.93 -0.19 17.65
CA ALA A 31 2.87 1.24 17.40
C ALA A 31 2.29 1.56 16.01
N ILE A 32 2.67 0.79 14.98
CA ILE A 32 2.11 0.92 13.63
C ILE A 32 0.61 0.59 13.65
N ALA A 33 0.21 -0.50 14.28
CA ALA A 33 -1.19 -0.88 14.40
C ALA A 33 -2.02 0.20 15.11
N ALA A 34 -1.52 0.74 16.22
CA ALA A 34 -2.17 1.84 16.95
C ALA A 34 -2.33 3.10 16.08
N LYS A 35 -1.32 3.43 15.26
CA LYS A 35 -1.41 4.53 14.28
C LYS A 35 -2.54 4.29 13.27
N TYR A 36 -2.64 3.10 12.69
CA TYR A 36 -3.69 2.79 11.74
C TYR A 36 -5.09 2.85 12.35
N GLN A 37 -5.25 2.37 13.59
CA GLN A 37 -6.53 2.44 14.30
C GLN A 37 -6.94 3.90 14.57
N SER A 38 -6.01 4.72 15.05
CA SER A 38 -6.30 6.11 15.44
C SER A 38 -6.45 7.06 14.25
N GLN A 39 -5.57 6.97 13.26
CA GLN A 39 -5.50 7.92 12.15
C GLN A 39 -6.26 7.45 10.91
N ASN A 40 -6.04 6.21 10.46
CA ASN A 40 -6.64 5.69 9.23
C ASN A 40 -7.97 4.95 9.44
N LYS A 41 -8.41 4.72 10.69
CA LYS A 41 -9.63 3.99 11.05
C LYS A 41 -9.64 2.54 10.53
N VAL A 42 -8.46 1.93 10.42
CA VAL A 42 -8.31 0.52 10.05
C VAL A 42 -7.96 -0.28 11.30
N PRO A 43 -8.71 -1.33 11.67
CA PRO A 43 -8.56 -2.05 12.93
C PRO A 43 -7.42 -3.08 12.89
N TYR A 44 -6.26 -2.72 12.31
CA TYR A 44 -5.09 -3.59 12.31
C TYR A 44 -4.58 -3.83 13.73
N LYS A 45 -4.09 -5.04 13.94
CA LYS A 45 -3.34 -5.46 15.12
C LYS A 45 -1.89 -5.73 14.75
N ALA A 46 -1.01 -5.90 15.73
CA ALA A 46 0.40 -6.20 15.47
C ALA A 46 0.60 -7.42 14.56
N GLU A 47 -0.26 -8.43 14.68
CA GLU A 47 -0.24 -9.64 13.84
C GLU A 47 -0.52 -9.37 12.35
N ASN A 48 -1.17 -8.27 12.02
CA ASN A 48 -1.43 -7.84 10.64
C ASN A 48 -0.28 -7.00 10.05
N ILE A 49 0.77 -6.72 10.82
CA ILE A 49 1.86 -5.83 10.41
C ILE A 49 3.13 -6.63 10.12
N ILE A 50 3.72 -6.36 8.96
CA ILE A 50 5.06 -6.84 8.57
C ILE A 50 5.91 -5.62 8.24
N VAL A 51 7.08 -5.53 8.85
CA VAL A 51 8.06 -4.47 8.63
C VAL A 51 9.08 -4.92 7.60
N SER A 52 9.37 -4.06 6.62
CA SER A 52 10.31 -4.33 5.53
C SER A 52 11.27 -3.15 5.33
N ASN A 53 12.34 -3.35 4.58
CA ASN A 53 13.29 -2.29 4.19
C ASN A 53 12.68 -1.39 3.12
N GLY A 54 11.69 -0.56 3.53
CA GLY A 54 10.97 0.37 2.68
C GLY A 54 9.82 -0.25 1.89
N ALA A 55 8.92 0.62 1.40
CA ALA A 55 7.70 0.25 0.70
C ALA A 55 7.96 -0.60 -0.56
N LYS A 56 9.07 -0.38 -1.27
CA LYS A 56 9.43 -1.21 -2.44
C LYS A 56 9.58 -2.67 -2.08
N GLN A 57 10.25 -3.00 -0.97
CA GLN A 57 10.39 -4.38 -0.52
C GLN A 57 9.03 -4.94 -0.08
N SER A 58 8.21 -4.14 0.62
CA SER A 58 6.86 -4.57 1.02
C SER A 58 6.03 -4.96 -0.21
N ILE A 59 6.02 -4.13 -1.26
CA ILE A 59 5.30 -4.42 -2.50
C ILE A 59 5.88 -5.65 -3.21
N ALA A 60 7.21 -5.76 -3.31
CA ALA A 60 7.86 -6.92 -3.94
C ALA A 60 7.50 -8.22 -3.21
N ASN A 61 7.59 -8.25 -1.89
CA ASN A 61 7.22 -9.41 -1.06
C ASN A 61 5.74 -9.76 -1.24
N THR A 62 4.87 -8.76 -1.29
CA THR A 62 3.42 -8.95 -1.52
C THR A 62 3.18 -9.59 -2.89
N MET A 63 3.79 -9.07 -3.96
CA MET A 63 3.63 -9.63 -5.31
C MET A 63 4.11 -11.09 -5.37
N LEU A 64 5.31 -11.36 -4.83
CA LEU A 64 5.88 -12.71 -4.82
C LEU A 64 5.10 -13.72 -3.97
N ALA A 65 4.42 -13.24 -2.92
CA ALA A 65 3.62 -14.11 -2.04
C ALA A 65 2.22 -14.41 -2.60
N LEU A 66 1.63 -13.49 -3.37
CA LEU A 66 0.22 -13.56 -3.78
C LEU A 66 0.01 -14.00 -5.22
N LEU A 67 1.00 -13.79 -6.10
CA LEU A 67 0.84 -13.97 -7.53
C LEU A 67 1.52 -15.26 -8.01
N ASN A 68 0.90 -15.86 -9.00
CA ASN A 68 1.45 -16.97 -9.75
C ASN A 68 1.68 -16.56 -11.20
N LYS A 69 2.48 -17.34 -11.90
CA LYS A 69 2.71 -17.15 -13.33
C LYS A 69 1.39 -17.10 -14.11
N GLY A 70 1.21 -16.00 -14.84
CA GLY A 70 0.03 -15.79 -15.69
C GLY A 70 -1.13 -15.11 -14.99
N ASP A 71 -1.04 -14.83 -13.69
CA ASP A 71 -1.98 -13.94 -13.02
C ASP A 71 -1.87 -12.52 -13.57
N GLU A 72 -2.93 -11.74 -13.44
CA GLU A 72 -2.99 -10.36 -13.88
C GLU A 72 -3.11 -9.41 -12.69
N VAL A 73 -2.40 -8.27 -12.78
CA VAL A 73 -2.51 -7.17 -11.82
C VAL A 73 -2.90 -5.90 -12.56
N ILE A 74 -4.03 -5.32 -12.19
CA ILE A 74 -4.46 -4.01 -12.69
C ILE A 74 -3.60 -2.94 -12.04
N VAL A 75 -2.91 -2.12 -12.85
CA VAL A 75 -2.05 -1.02 -12.41
C VAL A 75 -2.66 0.30 -12.89
N PHE A 76 -3.00 1.19 -11.97
CA PHE A 76 -3.56 2.49 -12.30
C PHE A 76 -2.48 3.44 -12.80
N SER A 77 -2.63 3.93 -14.01
CA SER A 77 -1.67 4.84 -14.67
C SER A 77 -2.21 6.27 -14.71
N PRO A 78 -1.37 7.29 -14.47
CA PRO A 78 0.08 7.24 -14.22
C PRO A 78 0.46 6.60 -12.89
N PHE A 79 1.62 5.94 -12.83
CA PHE A 79 2.06 5.18 -11.64
C PHE A 79 3.58 5.28 -11.42
N TRP A 80 4.02 4.93 -10.23
CA TRP A 80 5.42 4.77 -9.91
C TRP A 80 6.02 3.61 -10.71
N VAL A 81 7.08 3.90 -11.49
CA VAL A 81 7.68 2.99 -12.49
C VAL A 81 7.98 1.57 -11.99
N SER A 82 8.19 1.40 -10.69
CA SER A 82 8.50 0.08 -10.14
C SER A 82 7.33 -0.89 -10.12
N TYR A 83 6.08 -0.44 -10.19
CA TYR A 83 4.93 -1.37 -10.12
C TYR A 83 4.94 -2.39 -11.26
N ASP A 84 5.12 -1.93 -12.50
CA ASP A 84 5.20 -2.81 -13.67
C ASP A 84 6.32 -3.85 -13.52
N ALA A 85 7.51 -3.39 -13.12
CA ALA A 85 8.67 -4.26 -12.93
C ALA A 85 8.44 -5.31 -11.82
N LEU A 86 7.80 -4.94 -10.72
CA LEU A 86 7.52 -5.84 -9.60
C LEU A 86 6.45 -6.89 -9.93
N VAL A 87 5.42 -6.51 -10.71
CA VAL A 87 4.44 -7.46 -11.23
C VAL A 87 5.11 -8.50 -12.13
N ARG A 88 5.98 -8.04 -13.05
CA ARG A 88 6.72 -8.95 -13.94
C ARG A 88 7.74 -9.82 -13.21
N LEU A 89 8.34 -9.31 -12.14
CA LEU A 89 9.24 -10.08 -11.28
C LEU A 89 8.52 -11.30 -10.66
N ALA A 90 7.22 -11.16 -10.37
CA ALA A 90 6.38 -12.26 -9.89
C ALA A 90 5.82 -13.14 -11.03
N GLU A 91 6.34 -13.05 -12.26
CA GLU A 91 5.87 -13.73 -13.47
C GLU A 91 4.40 -13.47 -13.83
N ALA A 92 3.81 -12.41 -13.25
CA ALA A 92 2.45 -11.96 -13.55
C ALA A 92 2.43 -10.90 -14.68
N THR A 93 1.24 -10.60 -15.18
CA THR A 93 1.03 -9.65 -16.27
C THR A 93 0.44 -8.35 -15.74
N PRO A 94 1.09 -7.19 -15.91
CA PRO A 94 0.48 -5.91 -15.57
C PRO A 94 -0.56 -5.51 -16.62
N VAL A 95 -1.77 -5.22 -16.18
CA VAL A 95 -2.88 -4.67 -16.99
C VAL A 95 -2.99 -3.19 -16.68
N ILE A 96 -2.50 -2.36 -17.60
CA ILE A 96 -2.42 -0.91 -17.37
C ILE A 96 -3.76 -0.25 -17.69
N VAL A 97 -4.39 0.35 -16.70
CA VAL A 97 -5.61 1.15 -16.85
C VAL A 97 -5.26 2.62 -16.68
N LYS A 98 -5.60 3.43 -17.68
CA LYS A 98 -5.18 4.84 -17.74
C LYS A 98 -6.25 5.75 -17.13
N GLY A 99 -5.87 6.53 -16.14
CA GLY A 99 -6.61 7.71 -15.72
C GLY A 99 -6.48 8.82 -16.76
N THR A 100 -7.49 9.69 -16.83
CA THR A 100 -7.54 10.80 -17.77
C THR A 100 -7.48 12.14 -17.05
N LEU A 101 -7.15 13.20 -17.77
CA LEU A 101 -7.08 14.55 -17.22
C LEU A 101 -8.45 14.99 -16.67
N GLU A 102 -9.54 14.61 -17.32
CA GLU A 102 -10.91 14.94 -16.91
C GLU A 102 -11.26 14.34 -15.52
N HIS A 103 -10.56 13.29 -15.14
CA HIS A 103 -10.71 12.63 -13.83
C HIS A 103 -9.49 12.84 -12.94
N ASP A 104 -8.74 13.93 -13.12
CA ASP A 104 -7.55 14.24 -12.32
C ASP A 104 -6.53 13.08 -12.36
N PHE A 105 -6.35 12.46 -13.51
CA PHE A 105 -5.52 11.27 -13.74
C PHE A 105 -5.89 10.04 -12.87
N LYS A 106 -7.08 10.03 -12.29
CA LYS A 106 -7.58 8.88 -11.51
C LYS A 106 -8.33 7.90 -12.41
N VAL A 107 -8.21 6.62 -12.08
CA VAL A 107 -8.96 5.54 -12.74
C VAL A 107 -10.33 5.42 -12.11
N THR A 108 -11.37 5.34 -12.92
CA THR A 108 -12.76 5.19 -12.45
C THR A 108 -13.11 3.74 -12.14
N ALA A 109 -14.10 3.52 -11.29
CA ALA A 109 -14.61 2.18 -10.98
C ALA A 109 -15.09 1.41 -12.22
N GLN A 110 -15.69 2.10 -13.21
CA GLN A 110 -16.12 1.50 -14.47
C GLN A 110 -14.93 0.98 -15.28
N GLN A 111 -13.82 1.74 -15.31
CA GLN A 111 -12.59 1.30 -15.98
C GLN A 111 -11.99 0.07 -15.30
N VAL A 112 -12.01 0.06 -13.95
CA VAL A 112 -11.56 -1.11 -13.17
C VAL A 112 -12.39 -2.33 -13.53
N GLU A 113 -13.72 -2.24 -13.47
CA GLU A 113 -14.63 -3.34 -13.75
C GLU A 113 -14.45 -3.89 -15.16
N ALA A 114 -14.25 -3.00 -16.14
CA ALA A 114 -14.01 -3.38 -17.53
C ALA A 114 -12.65 -4.08 -17.76
N ALA A 115 -11.67 -3.87 -16.88
CA ALA A 115 -10.35 -4.46 -16.99
C ALA A 115 -10.20 -5.81 -16.27
N ILE A 116 -11.17 -6.19 -15.43
CA ILE A 116 -11.14 -7.44 -14.67
C ILE A 116 -11.40 -8.64 -15.60
N THR A 117 -10.54 -9.64 -15.49
CA THR A 117 -10.68 -10.95 -16.13
C THR A 117 -10.66 -12.08 -15.09
N SER A 118 -10.85 -13.32 -15.51
CA SER A 118 -10.71 -14.49 -14.63
C SER A 118 -9.29 -14.68 -14.07
N LYS A 119 -8.29 -14.01 -14.66
CA LYS A 119 -6.88 -14.04 -14.22
C LYS A 119 -6.52 -12.90 -13.27
N THR A 120 -7.36 -11.89 -13.12
CA THR A 120 -7.07 -10.73 -12.29
C THR A 120 -7.05 -11.13 -10.81
N ARG A 121 -5.92 -10.91 -10.14
CA ARG A 121 -5.69 -11.24 -8.72
C ARG A 121 -5.59 -10.01 -7.84
N ALA A 122 -5.04 -8.93 -8.38
CA ALA A 122 -4.85 -7.72 -7.60
C ALA A 122 -5.04 -6.44 -8.43
N ILE A 123 -5.32 -5.38 -7.71
CA ILE A 123 -5.24 -3.99 -8.19
C ILE A 123 -4.16 -3.31 -7.37
N ILE A 124 -3.30 -2.51 -8.01
CA ILE A 124 -2.34 -1.66 -7.31
C ILE A 124 -2.47 -0.21 -7.74
N PHE A 125 -2.49 0.69 -6.75
CA PHE A 125 -2.46 2.14 -6.95
C PHE A 125 -1.85 2.86 -5.74
N SER A 126 -1.44 4.12 -5.91
CA SER A 126 -1.04 4.99 -4.80
C SER A 126 -2.01 6.17 -4.63
N SER A 127 -2.25 6.53 -3.37
CA SER A 127 -3.05 7.72 -3.01
C SER A 127 -2.50 8.32 -1.71
N PRO A 128 -1.89 9.50 -1.76
CA PRO A 128 -1.59 10.35 -2.93
C PRO A 128 -0.71 9.66 -3.97
N CYS A 129 -0.90 9.99 -5.24
CA CYS A 129 -0.26 9.32 -6.37
C CYS A 129 1.11 9.90 -6.70
N ASN A 130 2.08 9.04 -6.96
CA ASN A 130 3.31 9.38 -7.66
C ASN A 130 3.17 8.91 -9.12
N PRO A 131 3.21 9.79 -10.14
CA PRO A 131 3.78 11.16 -10.12
C PRO A 131 2.77 12.32 -10.01
N THR A 132 1.46 12.09 -10.07
CA THR A 132 0.47 13.14 -10.31
C THR A 132 0.12 13.99 -9.09
N GLY A 133 0.30 13.46 -7.88
CA GLY A 133 -0.18 14.06 -6.65
C GLY A 133 -1.69 13.92 -6.42
N SER A 134 -2.41 13.28 -7.34
CA SER A 134 -3.86 13.06 -7.25
C SER A 134 -4.20 12.21 -6.02
N VAL A 135 -5.31 12.55 -5.37
CA VAL A 135 -5.80 11.86 -4.17
C VAL A 135 -7.20 11.33 -4.44
N PHE A 136 -7.42 10.06 -4.19
CA PHE A 136 -8.76 9.48 -4.28
C PHE A 136 -9.62 9.95 -3.13
N SER A 137 -10.80 10.50 -3.45
CA SER A 137 -11.84 10.82 -2.47
C SER A 137 -12.49 9.55 -1.91
N ARG A 138 -13.17 9.68 -0.76
CA ARG A 138 -13.95 8.60 -0.17
C ARG A 138 -14.94 8.00 -1.17
N THR A 139 -15.68 8.83 -1.88
CA THR A 139 -16.70 8.38 -2.86
C THR A 139 -16.08 7.57 -4.00
N GLU A 140 -14.91 7.99 -4.51
CA GLU A 140 -14.20 7.25 -5.55
C GLU A 140 -13.68 5.90 -5.04
N LEU A 141 -13.11 5.86 -3.82
CA LEU A 141 -12.67 4.61 -3.20
C LEU A 141 -13.83 3.67 -2.88
N GLU A 142 -14.97 4.19 -2.44
CA GLU A 142 -16.20 3.38 -2.23
C GLU A 142 -16.72 2.79 -3.55
N ALA A 143 -16.62 3.52 -4.66
CA ALA A 143 -16.99 3.00 -5.97
C ALA A 143 -16.06 1.85 -6.41
N ILE A 144 -14.74 2.00 -6.20
CA ILE A 144 -13.76 0.94 -6.47
C ILE A 144 -14.00 -0.26 -5.53
N ALA A 145 -14.23 -0.03 -4.24
CA ALA A 145 -14.50 -1.07 -3.26
C ALA A 145 -15.72 -1.92 -3.65
N ARG A 146 -16.80 -1.29 -4.14
CA ARG A 146 -17.98 -2.03 -4.64
C ARG A 146 -17.64 -2.94 -5.81
N VAL A 147 -16.72 -2.55 -6.69
CA VAL A 147 -16.23 -3.42 -7.77
C VAL A 147 -15.43 -4.58 -7.19
N VAL A 148 -14.46 -4.30 -6.34
CA VAL A 148 -13.61 -5.34 -5.71
C VAL A 148 -14.44 -6.40 -4.99
N LEU A 149 -15.46 -5.99 -4.24
CA LEU A 149 -16.30 -6.89 -3.44
C LEU A 149 -17.20 -7.82 -4.27
N LYS A 150 -17.40 -7.55 -5.57
CA LYS A 150 -18.08 -8.48 -6.48
C LYS A 150 -17.20 -9.68 -6.88
N HIS A 151 -15.89 -9.57 -6.69
CA HIS A 151 -14.90 -10.56 -7.12
C HIS A 151 -14.20 -11.18 -5.92
N GLU A 152 -14.54 -12.40 -5.58
CA GLU A 152 -14.14 -13.09 -4.35
C GLU A 152 -12.62 -13.16 -4.14
N ASN A 153 -11.83 -13.28 -5.19
CA ASN A 153 -10.39 -13.47 -5.14
C ASN A 153 -9.58 -12.20 -5.48
N LEU A 154 -10.24 -11.05 -5.64
CA LEU A 154 -9.60 -9.81 -6.01
C LEU A 154 -9.11 -9.07 -4.76
N LEU A 155 -7.82 -8.73 -4.73
CA LEU A 155 -7.18 -7.98 -3.66
C LEU A 155 -6.79 -6.57 -4.12
N VAL A 156 -6.61 -5.68 -3.16
CA VAL A 156 -6.11 -4.32 -3.39
C VAL A 156 -4.77 -4.14 -2.69
N ILE A 157 -3.76 -3.68 -3.41
CA ILE A 157 -2.49 -3.21 -2.87
C ILE A 157 -2.55 -1.69 -2.90
N ALA A 158 -2.84 -1.10 -1.74
CA ALA A 158 -2.98 0.34 -1.56
C ALA A 158 -1.64 0.92 -1.06
N ASP A 159 -0.92 1.62 -1.94
CA ASP A 159 0.31 2.31 -1.57
C ASP A 159 -0.02 3.71 -1.04
N GLU A 160 0.02 3.83 0.29
CA GLU A 160 -0.30 5.05 1.03
C GLU A 160 0.96 5.76 1.55
N ILE A 161 2.13 5.50 0.93
CA ILE A 161 3.44 6.02 1.39
C ILE A 161 3.48 7.56 1.47
N TYR A 162 2.61 8.25 0.75
CA TYR A 162 2.51 9.71 0.72
C TYR A 162 1.39 10.28 1.60
N GLU A 163 0.76 9.50 2.47
CA GLU A 163 -0.39 9.98 3.28
C GLU A 163 -0.11 11.27 4.07
N HIS A 164 1.14 11.45 4.55
CA HIS A 164 1.55 12.66 5.26
C HIS A 164 1.99 13.82 4.35
N ILE A 165 1.97 13.62 3.02
CA ILE A 165 2.24 14.64 1.99
C ILE A 165 0.96 14.81 1.16
N ASN A 166 -0.16 14.91 1.84
CA ASN A 166 -1.47 15.14 1.27
C ASN A 166 -1.89 16.59 1.54
N PHE A 167 -2.06 17.37 0.47
CA PHE A 167 -2.42 18.79 0.55
C PHE A 167 -3.93 19.03 0.34
N THR A 168 -4.72 17.98 0.13
CA THR A 168 -6.18 18.08 -0.01
C THR A 168 -6.91 18.03 1.33
N GLY A 169 -6.22 17.61 2.39
CA GLY A 169 -6.73 17.56 3.77
C GLY A 169 -7.30 16.22 4.19
N ASP A 170 -7.94 15.47 3.31
CA ASP A 170 -8.59 14.20 3.66
C ASP A 170 -7.83 12.99 3.09
N GLN A 171 -7.26 12.19 3.99
CA GLN A 171 -6.69 10.88 3.65
C GLN A 171 -7.68 9.78 4.03
N VAL A 172 -8.11 9.01 3.06
CA VAL A 172 -8.95 7.83 3.27
C VAL A 172 -8.16 6.58 2.88
N SER A 173 -8.01 5.64 3.80
CA SER A 173 -7.53 4.31 3.48
C SER A 173 -8.67 3.46 2.94
N ILE A 174 -8.50 2.82 1.79
CA ILE A 174 -9.52 1.91 1.24
C ILE A 174 -9.78 0.73 2.18
N ALA A 175 -8.78 0.32 2.98
CA ALA A 175 -8.90 -0.73 3.98
C ALA A 175 -9.91 -0.39 5.09
N SER A 176 -10.21 0.91 5.32
CA SER A 176 -11.18 1.36 6.32
C SER A 176 -12.63 1.25 5.85
N LEU A 177 -12.85 1.01 4.56
CA LEU A 177 -14.20 0.90 4.01
C LEU A 177 -14.85 -0.44 4.34
N PRO A 178 -16.17 -0.51 4.48
CA PRO A 178 -16.87 -1.76 4.79
C PRO A 178 -16.51 -2.90 3.84
N GLY A 179 -16.11 -4.05 4.39
CA GLY A 179 -15.75 -5.26 3.64
C GLY A 179 -14.34 -5.24 3.04
N MET A 180 -13.59 -4.12 3.13
CA MET A 180 -12.28 -3.99 2.49
C MET A 180 -11.10 -4.38 3.38
N PHE A 181 -11.30 -4.59 4.68
CA PHE A 181 -10.23 -4.97 5.60
C PHE A 181 -9.51 -6.24 5.14
N ASP A 182 -10.24 -7.32 4.84
CA ASP A 182 -9.68 -8.60 4.40
C ASP A 182 -9.32 -8.63 2.91
N ARG A 183 -9.53 -7.53 2.21
CA ARG A 183 -9.31 -7.37 0.77
C ARG A 183 -8.15 -6.44 0.43
N THR A 184 -7.53 -5.82 1.45
CA THR A 184 -6.54 -4.77 1.22
C THR A 184 -5.23 -5.08 1.93
N ILE A 185 -4.14 -4.97 1.18
CA ILE A 185 -2.79 -4.87 1.69
C ILE A 185 -2.40 -3.39 1.61
N THR A 186 -2.31 -2.74 2.77
CA THR A 186 -1.90 -1.34 2.85
C THR A 186 -0.38 -1.25 2.99
N VAL A 187 0.26 -0.53 2.09
CA VAL A 187 1.70 -0.27 2.11
C VAL A 187 1.95 1.16 2.55
N ASN A 188 2.84 1.33 3.50
CA ASN A 188 3.23 2.65 4.02
C ASN A 188 4.67 2.62 4.52
N GLY A 189 5.17 3.74 5.04
CA GLY A 189 6.52 3.79 5.61
C GLY A 189 6.97 5.20 5.97
N PHE A 190 8.14 5.28 6.59
CA PHE A 190 8.70 6.52 7.10
C PHE A 190 9.50 7.31 6.06
N ALA A 191 9.86 6.66 4.93
CA ALA A 191 10.82 7.21 3.97
C ALA A 191 10.39 8.56 3.36
N LYS A 192 9.09 8.78 3.13
CA LYS A 192 8.55 9.96 2.45
C LYS A 192 8.03 11.00 3.44
N GLY A 193 6.97 10.72 4.16
CA GLY A 193 6.36 11.68 5.07
C GLY A 193 7.29 12.21 6.17
N PHE A 194 8.31 11.43 6.53
CA PHE A 194 9.29 11.79 7.58
C PHE A 194 10.72 12.01 7.05
N ALA A 195 10.92 11.97 5.72
CA ALA A 195 12.23 12.11 5.08
C ALA A 195 13.29 11.13 5.63
N MET A 196 12.91 9.88 5.90
CA MET A 196 13.73 8.85 6.54
C MET A 196 14.06 7.72 5.56
N THR A 197 14.68 8.03 4.43
CA THR A 197 14.97 7.06 3.38
C THR A 197 16.07 6.05 3.72
N GLY A 198 16.87 6.32 4.71
CA GLY A 198 17.99 5.48 5.15
C GLY A 198 17.74 4.68 6.43
N TRP A 199 16.50 4.59 6.88
CA TRP A 199 16.14 3.96 8.16
C TRP A 199 15.43 2.62 7.93
#